data_7dfc5e8cf0366a055904f6d6a41ccd56
#
_entry.id   7dfc5e8cf0366a055904f6d6a41ccd56
#
_cell.length_a   1.000
_cell.length_b   1.000
_cell.length_c   1.000
_cell.angle_alpha   90.00
_cell.angle_beta   90.00
_cell.angle_gamma   90.00
#
_symmetry.space_group_name_H-M   'P 1'
#
loop_
_entity.id
_entity.type
_entity.pdbx_description
1 polymer ?
#
loop_
_entity_poly.entity_id
_entity_poly.type
_entity_poly.pdbx_seq_one_letter_code
_entity_poly.pdbx_strand_id
1 'polypeptide(L)'
;TCALLSKVFPTRSHTVSAQGGITVALGNTHEDNWEWHMYDTVKGSDYIGDQDAIEYMCKTGPEAILELEHMGLPFSRLDDGRIYQRPFGGQSKNFGGEQAARTAAAADRTGHALLHTLYQQNLKNHTTIFSEWYALDLVKNADGAVVGCTALCIETGEVVYFKARATVLATGGAGRIYQST
;
A
#
# COMPACT_ATOMS: atom_id res chain seq x y z
N THR A 1 18.18 2.60 -12.09
CA THR A 1 17.73 1.20 -12.33
C THR A 1 17.17 0.67 -11.03
N CYS A 2 15.98 0.06 -11.09
CA CYS A 2 15.31 -0.57 -9.98
C CYS A 2 15.09 -2.06 -10.30
N ALA A 3 15.18 -2.91 -9.29
CA ALA A 3 14.80 -4.32 -9.37
C ALA A 3 13.75 -4.62 -8.29
N LEU A 4 12.69 -5.33 -8.66
CA LEU A 4 11.63 -5.78 -7.78
C LEU A 4 11.74 -7.28 -7.58
N LEU A 5 11.98 -7.71 -6.34
CA LEU A 5 11.93 -9.13 -5.96
C LEU A 5 10.57 -9.44 -5.35
N SER A 6 9.94 -10.50 -5.81
CA SER A 6 8.65 -10.95 -5.29
C SER A 6 8.62 -12.46 -5.11
N LYS A 7 8.23 -12.94 -3.93
CA LYS A 7 8.09 -14.37 -3.64
C LYS A 7 7.02 -15.05 -4.49
N VAL A 8 5.99 -14.30 -4.85
CA VAL A 8 4.94 -14.75 -5.77
C VAL A 8 4.98 -13.91 -7.04
N PHE A 9 4.28 -14.31 -8.09
CA PHE A 9 4.09 -13.43 -9.23
C PHE A 9 3.44 -12.11 -8.73
N PRO A 10 3.93 -10.91 -9.13
CA PRO A 10 3.53 -9.64 -8.52
C PRO A 10 2.03 -9.40 -8.43
N THR A 11 1.25 -9.81 -9.45
CA THR A 11 -0.21 -9.66 -9.46
C THR A 11 -0.96 -10.70 -8.61
N ARG A 12 -0.24 -11.54 -7.86
CA ARG A 12 -0.79 -12.57 -6.96
C ARG A 12 -0.56 -12.23 -5.47
N SER A 13 -0.04 -11.04 -5.15
CA SER A 13 0.14 -10.61 -3.76
C SER A 13 -1.21 -10.34 -3.07
N HIS A 14 -1.21 -10.17 -1.75
CA HIS A 14 -2.43 -9.98 -0.94
C HIS A 14 -3.30 -8.81 -1.41
N THR A 15 -2.69 -7.76 -1.95
CA THR A 15 -3.42 -6.59 -2.48
C THR A 15 -4.49 -7.00 -3.51
N VAL A 16 -4.27 -8.06 -4.30
CA VAL A 16 -5.24 -8.50 -5.33
C VAL A 16 -6.60 -8.86 -4.74
N SER A 17 -6.64 -9.31 -3.49
CA SER A 17 -7.86 -9.75 -2.79
C SER A 17 -8.56 -8.63 -2.02
N ALA A 18 -7.97 -7.43 -1.94
CA ALA A 18 -8.54 -6.31 -1.20
C ALA A 18 -9.76 -5.73 -1.93
N GLN A 19 -10.91 -5.67 -1.25
CA GLN A 19 -12.19 -5.23 -1.80
C GLN A 19 -12.65 -3.88 -1.26
N GLY A 20 -12.26 -3.55 -0.03
CA GLY A 20 -12.78 -2.41 0.73
C GLY A 20 -12.60 -1.06 0.04
N GLY A 21 -11.42 -0.77 -0.40
CA GLY A 21 -11.04 0.49 -1.00
C GLY A 21 -9.82 1.11 -0.30
N ILE A 22 -9.54 2.37 -0.63
CA ILE A 22 -8.42 3.14 -0.08
C ILE A 22 -9.01 4.32 0.70
N THR A 23 -8.71 4.38 1.99
CA THR A 23 -9.27 5.39 2.89
C THR A 23 -8.46 6.67 2.83
N VAL A 24 -9.11 7.77 2.39
CA VAL A 24 -8.54 9.12 2.35
C VAL A 24 -9.64 10.18 2.47
N ALA A 25 -9.34 11.32 3.08
CA ALA A 25 -10.27 12.41 3.26
C ALA A 25 -10.33 13.31 2.02
N LEU A 26 -11.05 12.88 0.96
CA LEU A 26 -11.28 13.69 -0.25
C LEU A 26 -12.43 14.69 -0.11
N GLY A 27 -13.36 14.43 0.81
CA GLY A 27 -14.54 15.28 0.97
C GLY A 27 -15.53 15.25 -0.20
N ASN A 28 -15.56 14.18 -0.99
CA ASN A 28 -16.40 14.12 -2.19
C ASN A 28 -17.88 13.86 -1.89
N THR A 29 -18.17 13.10 -0.84
CA THR A 29 -19.54 12.69 -0.48
C THR A 29 -20.14 13.62 0.58
N HIS A 30 -19.30 14.13 1.49
CA HIS A 30 -19.63 15.05 2.56
C HIS A 30 -18.36 15.81 2.98
N GLU A 31 -18.50 16.85 3.80
CA GLU A 31 -17.34 17.49 4.39
C GLU A 31 -16.49 16.51 5.18
N ASP A 32 -15.20 16.51 4.92
CA ASP A 32 -14.21 15.64 5.55
C ASP A 32 -12.84 16.32 5.53
N ASN A 33 -11.96 15.93 6.46
CA ASN A 33 -10.60 16.43 6.52
C ASN A 33 -9.64 15.37 7.06
N TRP A 34 -8.35 15.60 6.85
CA TRP A 34 -7.31 14.66 7.25
C TRP A 34 -7.16 14.56 8.78
N GLU A 35 -7.50 15.58 9.57
CA GLU A 35 -7.43 15.54 11.03
C GLU A 35 -8.42 14.53 11.61
N TRP A 36 -9.64 14.47 11.07
CA TRP A 36 -10.63 13.46 11.47
C TRP A 36 -10.16 12.06 11.10
N HIS A 37 -9.54 11.92 9.92
CA HIS A 37 -8.96 10.65 9.49
C HIS A 37 -7.78 10.23 10.39
N MET A 38 -6.89 11.17 10.74
CA MET A 38 -5.79 10.94 11.68
C MET A 38 -6.31 10.49 13.04
N TYR A 39 -7.32 11.17 13.59
CA TYR A 39 -7.93 10.80 14.86
C TYR A 39 -8.42 9.34 14.88
N ASP A 40 -9.16 8.93 13.85
CA ASP A 40 -9.67 7.57 13.73
C ASP A 40 -8.52 6.55 13.60
N THR A 41 -7.47 6.90 12.90
CA THR A 41 -6.31 6.01 12.67
C THR A 41 -5.49 5.86 13.96
N VAL A 42 -5.23 6.94 14.69
CA VAL A 42 -4.53 6.89 15.99
C VAL A 42 -5.33 6.06 16.99
N LYS A 43 -6.64 6.29 17.08
CA LYS A 43 -7.54 5.52 17.95
C LYS A 43 -7.61 4.05 17.54
N GLY A 44 -7.72 3.77 16.23
CA GLY A 44 -7.79 2.41 15.69
C GLY A 44 -6.49 1.61 15.86
N SER A 45 -5.36 2.28 16.03
CA SER A 45 -4.07 1.67 16.38
C SER A 45 -3.83 1.52 17.88
N ASP A 46 -4.87 1.68 18.72
CA ASP A 46 -4.77 1.66 20.18
C ASP A 46 -3.71 2.64 20.73
N TYR A 47 -3.50 3.76 20.04
CA TYR A 47 -2.51 4.81 20.37
C TYR A 47 -1.03 4.35 20.36
N ILE A 48 -0.73 3.17 19.81
CA ILE A 48 0.64 2.65 19.71
C ILE A 48 1.29 2.91 18.36
N GLY A 49 0.54 3.41 17.38
CA GLY A 49 1.06 3.78 16.07
C GLY A 49 1.97 5.01 16.14
N ASP A 50 2.93 5.10 15.21
CA ASP A 50 3.75 6.30 15.03
C ASP A 50 2.87 7.44 14.51
N GLN A 51 2.62 8.44 15.37
CA GLN A 51 1.66 9.50 15.09
C GLN A 51 2.14 10.45 13.98
N ASP A 52 3.44 10.68 13.86
CA ASP A 52 4.02 11.50 12.77
C ASP A 52 3.84 10.82 11.42
N ALA A 53 4.04 9.50 11.37
CA ALA A 53 3.79 8.69 10.17
C ALA A 53 2.29 8.67 9.81
N ILE A 54 1.40 8.56 10.80
CA ILE A 54 -0.05 8.60 10.60
C ILE A 54 -0.48 9.98 10.08
N GLU A 55 0.02 11.07 10.66
CA GLU A 55 -0.24 12.42 10.19
C GLU A 55 0.17 12.59 8.73
N TYR A 56 1.40 12.20 8.40
CA TYR A 56 1.90 12.27 7.04
C TYR A 56 1.01 11.49 6.07
N MET A 57 0.65 10.25 6.41
CA MET A 57 -0.22 9.40 5.60
C MET A 57 -1.59 10.05 5.35
N CYS A 58 -2.23 10.57 6.39
CA CYS A 58 -3.55 11.18 6.28
C CYS A 58 -3.55 12.48 5.49
N LYS A 59 -2.50 13.31 5.63
CA LYS A 59 -2.33 14.56 4.88
C LYS A 59 -2.07 14.33 3.39
N THR A 60 -1.20 13.39 3.06
CA THR A 60 -0.77 13.13 1.68
C THR A 60 -1.67 12.14 0.94
N GLY A 61 -2.52 11.41 1.67
CA GLY A 61 -3.44 10.43 1.09
C GLY A 61 -4.27 10.92 -0.08
N PRO A 62 -4.90 12.11 -0.02
CA PRO A 62 -5.65 12.67 -1.15
C PRO A 62 -4.82 12.82 -2.43
N GLU A 63 -3.58 13.30 -2.33
CA GLU A 63 -2.67 13.42 -3.48
C GLU A 63 -2.33 12.05 -4.08
N ALA A 64 -2.07 11.04 -3.22
CA ALA A 64 -1.78 9.68 -3.66
C ALA A 64 -2.95 9.05 -4.43
N ILE A 65 -4.20 9.32 -4.05
CA ILE A 65 -5.37 8.85 -4.79
C ILE A 65 -5.44 9.47 -6.18
N LEU A 66 -5.20 10.77 -6.29
CA LEU A 66 -5.18 11.46 -7.58
C LEU A 66 -4.04 10.96 -8.48
N GLU A 67 -2.88 10.68 -7.90
CA GLU A 67 -1.76 10.06 -8.62
C GLU A 67 -2.14 8.68 -9.16
N LEU A 68 -2.76 7.82 -8.35
CA LEU A 68 -3.25 6.52 -8.78
C LEU A 68 -4.32 6.63 -9.88
N GLU A 69 -5.22 7.59 -9.78
CA GLU A 69 -6.18 7.89 -10.83
C GLU A 69 -5.50 8.27 -12.14
N HIS A 70 -4.51 9.17 -12.09
CA HIS A 70 -3.73 9.58 -13.27
C HIS A 70 -2.90 8.42 -13.85
N MET A 71 -2.50 7.46 -13.04
CA MET A 71 -1.87 6.21 -13.49
C MET A 71 -2.86 5.27 -14.19
N GLY A 72 -4.17 5.54 -14.11
CA GLY A 72 -5.23 4.77 -14.76
C GLY A 72 -6.03 3.85 -13.85
N LEU A 73 -5.98 4.05 -12.51
CA LEU A 73 -6.83 3.27 -11.61
C LEU A 73 -8.30 3.70 -11.78
N PRO A 74 -9.19 2.77 -12.19
CA PRO A 74 -10.57 3.10 -12.56
C PRO A 74 -11.47 3.16 -11.32
N PHE A 75 -11.30 4.19 -10.49
CA PHE A 75 -12.21 4.42 -9.37
C PHE A 75 -13.67 4.57 -9.84
N SER A 76 -14.60 4.04 -9.06
CA SER A 76 -16.04 4.31 -9.25
C SER A 76 -16.31 5.81 -9.09
N ARG A 77 -17.35 6.30 -9.77
CA ARG A 77 -17.69 7.73 -9.82
C ARG A 77 -19.06 8.01 -9.22
N LEU A 78 -19.18 9.19 -8.64
CA LEU A 78 -20.47 9.82 -8.35
C LEU A 78 -21.08 10.38 -9.66
N ASP A 79 -22.36 10.73 -9.63
CA ASP A 79 -23.07 11.27 -10.79
C ASP A 79 -22.45 12.58 -11.32
N ASP A 80 -21.76 13.33 -10.45
CA ASP A 80 -21.04 14.56 -10.79
C ASP A 80 -19.62 14.34 -11.29
N GLY A 81 -19.20 13.08 -11.44
CA GLY A 81 -17.88 12.68 -11.94
C GLY A 81 -16.76 12.60 -10.89
N ARG A 82 -17.01 13.00 -9.64
CA ARG A 82 -16.02 12.86 -8.55
C ARG A 82 -15.83 11.40 -8.18
N ILE A 83 -14.65 11.07 -7.61
CA ILE A 83 -14.35 9.73 -7.11
C ILE A 83 -15.35 9.34 -6.03
N TYR A 84 -15.99 8.19 -6.20
CA TYR A 84 -16.90 7.62 -5.22
C TYR A 84 -16.17 7.25 -3.93
N GLN A 85 -16.76 7.61 -2.79
CA GLN A 85 -16.29 7.22 -1.48
C GLN A 85 -17.42 6.54 -0.71
N ARG A 86 -17.12 5.41 -0.07
CA ARG A 86 -18.07 4.66 0.75
C ARG A 86 -17.76 4.79 2.24
N PRO A 87 -18.77 4.62 3.10
CA PRO A 87 -18.55 4.48 4.54
C PRO A 87 -17.83 3.16 4.84
N PHE A 88 -17.01 3.18 5.87
CA PHE A 88 -16.34 1.99 6.39
C PHE A 88 -16.32 2.02 7.91
N GLY A 89 -16.25 0.86 8.58
CA GLY A 89 -16.22 0.78 10.04
C GLY A 89 -15.03 1.54 10.64
N GLY A 90 -15.27 2.23 11.75
CA GLY A 90 -14.24 2.98 12.47
C GLY A 90 -13.90 4.35 11.87
N GLN A 91 -14.60 4.79 10.82
CA GLN A 91 -14.42 6.12 10.23
C GLN A 91 -15.49 7.08 10.72
N SER A 92 -15.06 8.21 11.25
CA SER A 92 -15.95 9.19 11.88
C SER A 92 -15.64 10.63 11.44
N LYS A 93 -16.65 11.49 11.49
CA LYS A 93 -16.54 12.94 11.41
C LYS A 93 -16.32 13.53 12.81
N ASN A 94 -15.81 14.74 12.86
CA ASN A 94 -15.75 15.51 14.12
C ASN A 94 -15.16 14.72 15.30
N PHE A 95 -14.04 14.01 15.08
CA PHE A 95 -13.29 13.29 16.12
C PHE A 95 -14.14 12.27 16.90
N GLY A 96 -14.80 11.36 16.20
CA GLY A 96 -15.58 10.28 16.79
C GLY A 96 -17.10 10.52 16.78
N GLY A 97 -17.59 11.43 15.94
CA GLY A 97 -19.01 11.70 15.72
C GLY A 97 -19.67 10.74 14.73
N GLU A 98 -20.46 11.28 13.82
CA GLU A 98 -21.15 10.49 12.78
C GLU A 98 -20.19 9.72 11.89
N GLN A 99 -20.69 8.66 11.25
CA GLN A 99 -19.91 7.87 10.31
C GLN A 99 -19.47 8.71 9.10
N ALA A 100 -18.19 8.60 8.73
CA ALA A 100 -17.63 9.22 7.55
C ALA A 100 -17.60 8.23 6.37
N ALA A 101 -17.76 8.76 5.15
CA ALA A 101 -17.58 8.03 3.89
C ALA A 101 -16.32 8.55 3.20
N ARG A 102 -15.16 7.98 3.55
CA ARG A 102 -13.86 8.40 3.00
C ARG A 102 -13.08 7.31 2.28
N THR A 103 -13.70 6.15 2.03
CA THR A 103 -13.02 5.04 1.35
C THR A 103 -13.27 5.10 -0.15
N ALA A 104 -12.26 5.55 -0.91
CA ALA A 104 -12.29 5.54 -2.37
C ALA A 104 -12.22 4.12 -2.90
N ALA A 105 -13.08 3.75 -3.83
CA ALA A 105 -13.23 2.37 -4.27
C ALA A 105 -13.41 2.23 -5.78
N ALA A 106 -12.96 1.09 -6.31
CA ALA A 106 -13.27 0.59 -7.64
C ALA A 106 -14.18 -0.64 -7.49
N ALA A 107 -15.49 -0.41 -7.32
CA ALA A 107 -16.49 -1.42 -7.00
C ALA A 107 -16.04 -2.29 -5.80
N ASP A 108 -16.05 -3.62 -5.94
CA ASP A 108 -15.59 -4.60 -4.94
C ASP A 108 -14.19 -5.17 -5.26
N ARG A 109 -13.46 -4.52 -6.17
CA ARG A 109 -12.18 -5.00 -6.71
C ARG A 109 -11.08 -3.93 -6.65
N THR A 110 -11.11 -3.06 -5.67
CA THR A 110 -10.15 -1.95 -5.59
C THR A 110 -8.70 -2.43 -5.54
N GLY A 111 -8.41 -3.47 -4.76
CA GLY A 111 -7.07 -4.03 -4.67
C GLY A 111 -6.58 -4.68 -5.97
N HIS A 112 -7.46 -5.39 -6.66
CA HIS A 112 -7.16 -5.94 -8.00
C HIS A 112 -6.83 -4.80 -8.98
N ALA A 113 -7.66 -3.76 -9.03
CA ALA A 113 -7.44 -2.60 -9.89
C ALA A 113 -6.14 -1.87 -9.56
N LEU A 114 -5.87 -1.62 -8.27
CA LEU A 114 -4.65 -0.99 -7.79
C LEU A 114 -3.40 -1.77 -8.22
N LEU A 115 -3.38 -3.07 -7.93
CA LEU A 115 -2.23 -3.92 -8.21
C LEU A 115 -1.91 -4.00 -9.71
N HIS A 116 -2.95 -4.16 -10.54
CA HIS A 116 -2.77 -4.19 -12.00
C HIS A 116 -2.34 -2.83 -12.56
N THR A 117 -2.86 -1.72 -12.04
CA THR A 117 -2.42 -0.37 -12.42
C THR A 117 -0.94 -0.18 -12.11
N LEU A 118 -0.49 -0.50 -10.90
CA LEU A 118 0.91 -0.36 -10.50
C LEU A 118 1.82 -1.35 -11.25
N TYR A 119 1.35 -2.55 -11.53
CA TYR A 119 2.10 -3.52 -12.36
C TYR A 119 2.32 -2.99 -13.77
N GLN A 120 1.28 -2.42 -14.40
CA GLN A 120 1.41 -1.78 -15.72
C GLN A 120 2.39 -0.61 -15.70
N GLN A 121 2.41 0.21 -14.63
CA GLN A 121 3.39 1.28 -14.49
C GLN A 121 4.82 0.73 -14.38
N ASN A 122 5.03 -0.37 -13.69
CA ASN A 122 6.34 -1.04 -13.64
C ASN A 122 6.78 -1.53 -15.01
N LEU A 123 5.89 -2.14 -15.80
CA LEU A 123 6.19 -2.57 -17.17
C LEU A 123 6.53 -1.38 -18.07
N LYS A 124 5.74 -0.29 -17.99
CA LYS A 124 5.98 0.96 -18.75
C LYS A 124 7.34 1.56 -18.44
N ASN A 125 7.78 1.49 -17.20
CA ASN A 125 9.07 2.02 -16.75
C ASN A 125 10.21 1.00 -16.84
N HIS A 126 10.00 -0.15 -17.48
CA HIS A 126 11.00 -1.19 -17.67
C HIS A 126 11.67 -1.65 -16.36
N THR A 127 10.89 -1.72 -15.28
CA THR A 127 11.35 -2.27 -14.00
C THR A 127 11.71 -3.74 -14.18
N THR A 128 12.93 -4.14 -13.79
CA THR A 128 13.32 -5.55 -13.79
C THR A 128 12.62 -6.28 -12.66
N ILE A 129 11.80 -7.28 -12.98
CA ILE A 129 11.01 -8.02 -12.00
C ILE A 129 11.54 -9.45 -11.90
N PHE A 130 11.91 -9.82 -10.68
CA PHE A 130 12.32 -11.18 -10.29
C PHE A 130 11.14 -11.85 -9.57
N SER A 131 10.30 -12.57 -10.32
CA SER A 131 9.16 -13.32 -9.78
C SER A 131 9.63 -14.66 -9.21
N GLU A 132 8.99 -15.09 -8.10
CA GLU A 132 9.31 -16.34 -7.41
C GLU A 132 10.74 -16.39 -6.85
N TRP A 133 11.17 -15.21 -6.35
CA TRP A 133 12.42 -15.04 -5.61
C TRP A 133 12.13 -14.72 -4.15
N TYR A 134 12.64 -15.53 -3.26
CA TYR A 134 12.43 -15.40 -1.82
C TYR A 134 13.62 -14.67 -1.18
N ALA A 135 13.42 -13.43 -0.73
CA ALA A 135 14.45 -12.68 -0.01
C ALA A 135 14.76 -13.37 1.33
N LEU A 136 16.03 -13.66 1.58
CA LEU A 136 16.50 -14.37 2.78
C LEU A 136 17.02 -13.37 3.81
N ASP A 137 18.10 -12.65 3.48
CA ASP A 137 18.80 -11.77 4.41
C ASP A 137 19.23 -10.45 3.76
N LEU A 138 19.34 -9.41 4.58
CA LEU A 138 19.99 -8.16 4.21
C LEU A 138 21.51 -8.31 4.35
N VAL A 139 22.25 -7.92 3.31
CA VAL A 139 23.72 -7.92 3.33
C VAL A 139 24.22 -6.56 3.81
N LYS A 140 25.09 -6.56 4.81
CA LYS A 140 25.75 -5.35 5.33
C LYS A 140 27.23 -5.34 4.99
N ASN A 141 27.77 -4.15 4.75
CA ASN A 141 29.22 -3.94 4.64
C ASN A 141 29.88 -3.86 6.01
N ALA A 142 31.21 -3.63 6.05
CA ALA A 142 31.97 -3.50 7.27
C ALA A 142 31.52 -2.34 8.18
N ASP A 143 30.94 -1.30 7.61
CA ASP A 143 30.42 -0.13 8.32
C ASP A 143 28.98 -0.32 8.82
N GLY A 144 28.39 -1.50 8.58
CA GLY A 144 27.01 -1.83 8.95
C GLY A 144 25.94 -1.31 7.97
N ALA A 145 26.30 -0.64 6.89
CA ALA A 145 25.37 -0.17 5.89
C ALA A 145 24.81 -1.33 5.03
N VAL A 146 23.51 -1.31 4.75
CA VAL A 146 22.88 -2.31 3.88
C VAL A 146 23.31 -2.05 2.44
N VAL A 147 23.87 -3.06 1.79
CA VAL A 147 24.41 -3.03 0.42
C VAL A 147 23.67 -3.97 -0.53
N GLY A 148 22.58 -4.55 -0.10
CA GLY A 148 21.75 -5.45 -0.89
C GLY A 148 21.09 -6.53 -0.05
N CYS A 149 20.65 -7.59 -0.71
CA CYS A 149 20.05 -8.76 -0.07
C CYS A 149 20.48 -10.05 -0.77
N THR A 150 20.41 -11.17 -0.05
CA THR A 150 20.44 -12.50 -0.65
C THR A 150 19.02 -12.97 -0.91
N ALA A 151 18.80 -13.68 -2.00
CA ALA A 151 17.51 -14.26 -2.32
C ALA A 151 17.65 -15.63 -2.99
N LEU A 152 16.69 -16.50 -2.71
CA LEU A 152 16.57 -17.84 -3.26
C LEU A 152 15.63 -17.78 -4.49
N CYS A 153 16.11 -18.26 -5.62
CA CYS A 153 15.26 -18.61 -6.75
C CYS A 153 14.47 -19.86 -6.39
N ILE A 154 13.14 -19.75 -6.30
CA ILE A 154 12.29 -20.89 -5.89
C ILE A 154 12.30 -22.00 -6.92
N GLU A 155 12.39 -21.65 -8.22
CA GLU A 155 12.41 -22.60 -9.32
C GLU A 155 13.68 -23.46 -9.35
N THR A 156 14.85 -22.82 -9.20
CA THR A 156 16.15 -23.50 -9.37
C THR A 156 16.81 -23.91 -8.07
N GLY A 157 16.41 -23.34 -6.93
CA GLY A 157 17.07 -23.51 -5.64
C GLY A 157 18.38 -22.71 -5.51
N GLU A 158 18.73 -21.88 -6.48
CA GLU A 158 19.94 -21.07 -6.47
C GLU A 158 19.78 -19.88 -5.50
N VAL A 159 20.83 -19.60 -4.73
CA VAL A 159 20.90 -18.41 -3.89
C VAL A 159 21.81 -17.37 -4.52
N VAL A 160 21.29 -16.17 -4.75
CA VAL A 160 21.99 -15.07 -5.42
C VAL A 160 22.07 -13.85 -4.51
N TYR A 161 23.17 -13.11 -4.60
CA TYR A 161 23.34 -11.81 -3.97
C TYR A 161 22.91 -10.69 -4.94
N PHE A 162 21.92 -9.92 -4.53
CA PHE A 162 21.48 -8.71 -5.23
C PHE A 162 22.15 -7.49 -4.61
N LYS A 163 23.16 -6.95 -5.27
CA LYS A 163 23.85 -5.73 -4.84
C LYS A 163 23.00 -4.50 -5.15
N ALA A 164 22.76 -3.66 -4.15
CA ALA A 164 21.96 -2.44 -4.28
C ALA A 164 22.55 -1.30 -3.46
N ARG A 165 22.37 -0.05 -3.92
CA ARG A 165 22.73 1.17 -3.17
C ARG A 165 21.69 1.50 -2.09
N ALA A 166 20.45 1.09 -2.29
CA ALA A 166 19.36 1.21 -1.33
C ALA A 166 18.46 -0.01 -1.47
N THR A 167 17.94 -0.50 -0.36
CA THR A 167 16.99 -1.63 -0.32
C THR A 167 15.72 -1.18 0.40
N VAL A 168 14.58 -1.30 -0.29
CA VAL A 168 13.26 -1.00 0.26
C VAL A 168 12.59 -2.30 0.67
N LEU A 169 12.19 -2.40 1.93
CA LEU A 169 11.39 -3.50 2.44
C LEU A 169 9.91 -3.14 2.31
N ALA A 170 9.21 -3.82 1.40
CA ALA A 170 7.78 -3.66 1.16
C ALA A 170 7.08 -5.03 1.24
N THR A 171 7.40 -5.80 2.29
CA THR A 171 7.05 -7.22 2.42
C THR A 171 5.65 -7.47 2.99
N GLY A 172 4.89 -6.41 3.23
CA GLY A 172 3.55 -6.49 3.81
C GLY A 172 3.59 -6.78 5.31
N GLY A 173 2.45 -7.23 5.85
CA GLY A 173 2.32 -7.53 7.27
C GLY A 173 3.08 -8.78 7.71
N ALA A 174 3.54 -8.78 8.96
CA ALA A 174 4.33 -9.84 9.58
C ALA A 174 3.56 -10.62 10.68
N GLY A 175 2.22 -10.55 10.69
CA GLY A 175 1.40 -11.19 11.72
C GLY A 175 1.67 -12.69 11.89
N ARG A 176 2.01 -13.38 10.80
CA ARG A 176 2.27 -14.84 10.81
C ARG A 176 3.53 -15.27 11.55
N ILE A 177 4.37 -14.36 12.00
CA ILE A 177 5.50 -14.69 12.90
C ILE A 177 5.05 -14.93 14.35
N TYR A 178 3.84 -14.51 14.70
CA TYR A 178 3.24 -14.72 16.02
C TYR A 178 2.39 -16.00 16.05
N GLN A 179 2.20 -16.55 17.25
CA GLN A 179 1.41 -17.77 17.46
C GLN A 179 -0.06 -17.57 17.10
N SER A 180 -0.61 -16.39 17.38
CA SER A 180 -1.99 -16.01 17.04
C SER A 180 -2.00 -14.70 16.26
N THR A 181 -2.75 -14.67 15.18
CA THR A 181 -2.93 -13.48 14.35
C THR A 181 -4.39 -13.41 13.89
#